data_6752c2e0a997c667b394dac4ace22345
#
_entry.id   6752c2e0a997c667b394dac4ace22345
#
_cell.length_a   1.000
_cell.length_b   1.000
_cell.length_c   1.000
_cell.angle_alpha   90.00
_cell.angle_beta   90.00
_cell.angle_gamma   90.00
#
_symmetry.space_group_name_H-M   'P 1'
#
loop_
_entity.id
_entity.type
_entity.pdbx_description
1 polymer ?
#
loop_
_entity_poly.entity_id
_entity_poly.type
_entity_poly.pdbx_seq_one_letter_code
_entity_poly.pdbx_strand_id
1 'polypeptide(L)'
;MSFTDLGRATGLSTSAVHQRVRRLEERGVITGYSATVSPEALSLPLTALISVTPFDPSAPDDVPERLRHIGEIEACYSVAGVESYILKVRTSTPGALEDLLARIRTAASVSTRTTVVLSTPWEGRSSAAERPPKA
;
A
#
# COMPACT_ATOMS: atom_id res chain seq x y z
N MET A 1 -18.52 10.23 0.91
CA MET A 1 -18.66 11.53 1.60
C MET A 1 -17.54 12.46 1.14
N SER A 2 -17.88 13.66 0.76
CA SER A 2 -16.89 14.66 0.34
C SER A 2 -16.22 15.29 1.58
N PHE A 3 -15.09 15.97 1.36
CA PHE A 3 -14.43 16.70 2.45
C PHE A 3 -15.32 17.80 3.01
N THR A 4 -16.12 18.43 2.15
CA THR A 4 -17.08 19.47 2.60
C THR A 4 -18.14 18.84 3.51
N ASP A 5 -18.64 17.67 3.16
CA ASP A 5 -19.63 16.97 3.98
C ASP A 5 -19.02 16.54 5.33
N LEU A 6 -17.77 16.09 5.34
CA LEU A 6 -17.07 15.76 6.57
C LEU A 6 -16.90 16.97 7.48
N GLY A 7 -16.53 18.12 6.90
CA GLY A 7 -16.41 19.36 7.66
C GLY A 7 -17.73 19.78 8.27
N ARG A 8 -18.81 19.68 7.48
CA ARG A 8 -20.15 20.03 7.93
C ARG A 8 -20.62 19.10 9.06
N ALA A 9 -20.37 17.81 8.91
CA ALA A 9 -20.78 16.82 9.90
C ALA A 9 -19.98 16.92 11.21
N THR A 10 -18.72 17.35 11.14
CA THR A 10 -17.84 17.41 12.31
C THR A 10 -17.68 18.82 12.86
N GLY A 11 -18.20 19.85 12.18
CA GLY A 11 -18.03 21.24 12.55
C GLY A 11 -16.63 21.80 12.30
N LEU A 12 -15.82 21.09 11.54
CA LEU A 12 -14.46 21.53 11.18
C LEU A 12 -14.46 22.27 9.85
N SER A 13 -13.46 23.13 9.64
CA SER A 13 -13.24 23.75 8.34
C SER A 13 -12.81 22.69 7.32
N THR A 14 -13.04 22.97 6.04
CA THR A 14 -12.62 22.05 4.96
C THR A 14 -11.12 21.76 5.04
N SER A 15 -10.29 22.77 5.32
CA SER A 15 -8.86 22.63 5.45
C SER A 15 -8.48 21.70 6.60
N ALA A 16 -9.12 21.85 7.76
CA ALA A 16 -8.87 21.00 8.92
C ALA A 16 -9.28 19.54 8.64
N VAL A 17 -10.38 19.35 7.91
CA VAL A 17 -10.84 18.02 7.51
C VAL A 17 -9.82 17.36 6.58
N HIS A 18 -9.29 18.08 5.59
CA HIS A 18 -8.27 17.56 4.68
C HIS A 18 -7.04 17.07 5.43
N GLN A 19 -6.54 17.85 6.39
CA GLN A 19 -5.37 17.46 7.19
C GLN A 19 -5.66 16.24 8.04
N ARG A 20 -6.84 16.16 8.62
CA ARG A 20 -7.22 15.03 9.46
C ARG A 20 -7.36 13.75 8.67
N VAL A 21 -8.00 13.80 7.51
CA VAL A 21 -8.16 12.65 6.62
C VAL A 21 -6.79 12.17 6.15
N ARG A 22 -5.90 13.08 5.76
CA ARG A 22 -4.55 12.72 5.33
C ARG A 22 -3.80 11.97 6.43
N ARG A 23 -3.85 12.46 7.67
CA ARG A 23 -3.18 11.80 8.79
C ARG A 23 -3.74 10.41 9.08
N LEU A 24 -5.05 10.24 8.95
CA LEU A 24 -5.68 8.94 9.14
C LEU A 24 -5.30 7.97 8.03
N GLU A 25 -5.20 8.44 6.80
CA GLU A 25 -4.73 7.63 5.67
C GLU A 25 -3.29 7.17 5.88
N GLU A 26 -2.41 8.06 6.33
CA GLU A 26 -1.01 7.75 6.62
C GLU A 26 -0.87 6.67 7.69
N ARG A 27 -1.81 6.63 8.63
CA ARG A 27 -1.85 5.61 9.68
C ARG A 27 -2.56 4.33 9.26
N GLY A 28 -3.10 4.30 8.03
CA GLY A 28 -3.88 3.16 7.57
C GLY A 28 -5.25 3.02 8.21
N VAL A 29 -5.75 4.06 8.89
CA VAL A 29 -7.04 4.00 9.59
C VAL A 29 -8.21 4.10 8.61
N ILE A 30 -8.05 4.83 7.52
CA ILE A 30 -9.10 5.00 6.49
C ILE A 30 -8.73 4.17 5.26
N THR A 31 -8.64 2.86 5.41
CA THR A 31 -8.32 1.96 4.30
C THR A 31 -9.49 1.83 3.33
N GLY A 32 -10.71 1.87 3.82
CA GLY A 32 -11.90 1.80 2.98
C GLY A 32 -12.04 2.98 2.03
N TYR A 33 -11.57 4.16 2.43
CA TYR A 33 -11.58 5.35 1.58
C TYR A 33 -10.64 5.17 0.38
N SER A 34 -9.43 4.66 0.61
CA SER A 34 -8.47 4.38 -0.47
C SER A 34 -8.93 3.24 -1.35
N ALA A 35 -9.55 2.20 -0.77
CA ALA A 35 -9.98 1.02 -1.50
C ALA A 35 -11.14 1.29 -2.47
N THR A 36 -11.84 2.42 -2.34
CA THR A 36 -12.91 2.77 -3.29
C THR A 36 -12.39 3.34 -4.60
N VAL A 37 -11.09 3.67 -4.67
CA VAL A 37 -10.48 4.24 -5.88
C VAL A 37 -9.94 3.11 -6.75
N SER A 38 -10.47 3.00 -7.98
CA SER A 38 -10.02 2.00 -8.95
C SER A 38 -8.58 2.28 -9.41
N PRO A 39 -7.72 1.26 -9.50
CA PRO A 39 -6.38 1.43 -10.08
C PRO A 39 -6.40 2.01 -11.50
N GLU A 40 -7.38 1.65 -12.31
CA GLU A 40 -7.51 2.18 -13.66
C GLU A 40 -7.81 3.68 -13.63
N ALA A 41 -8.62 4.13 -12.67
CA ALA A 41 -8.91 5.56 -12.50
C ALA A 41 -7.67 6.36 -12.12
N LEU A 42 -6.68 5.72 -11.49
CA LEU A 42 -5.39 6.33 -11.15
C LEU A 42 -4.34 6.13 -12.25
N SER A 43 -4.70 5.49 -13.37
CA SER A 43 -3.76 5.11 -14.43
C SER A 43 -2.64 4.18 -13.94
N LEU A 44 -2.95 3.35 -12.94
CA LEU A 44 -2.01 2.39 -12.35
C LEU A 44 -2.67 1.00 -12.32
N PRO A 45 -2.93 0.40 -13.49
CA PRO A 45 -3.70 -0.85 -13.54
C PRO A 45 -2.92 -2.09 -13.10
N LEU A 46 -1.60 -2.01 -13.03
CA LEU A 46 -0.77 -3.18 -12.71
C LEU A 46 -0.45 -3.20 -11.23
N THR A 47 -0.95 -4.23 -10.54
CA THR A 47 -0.65 -4.48 -9.13
C THR A 47 0.26 -5.70 -9.02
N ALA A 48 1.29 -5.61 -8.20
CA ALA A 48 2.19 -6.73 -7.94
C ALA A 48 2.52 -6.84 -6.47
N LEU A 49 2.81 -8.05 -6.05
CA LEU A 49 3.34 -8.35 -4.72
C LEU A 49 4.80 -8.73 -4.89
N ILE A 50 5.69 -8.04 -4.20
CA ILE A 50 7.13 -8.25 -4.32
C ILE A 50 7.66 -8.74 -2.98
N SER A 51 8.11 -9.99 -2.96
CA SER A 51 8.79 -10.54 -1.79
C SER A 51 10.24 -10.11 -1.84
N VAL A 52 10.75 -9.56 -0.75
CA VAL A 52 12.13 -9.09 -0.66
C VAL A 52 12.89 -9.80 0.44
N THR A 53 14.14 -10.15 0.15
CA THR A 53 15.04 -10.83 1.08
C THR A 53 16.40 -10.15 1.01
N PRO A 54 16.96 -9.68 2.13
CA PRO A 54 18.30 -9.08 2.12
C PRO A 54 19.34 -10.05 1.58
N PHE A 55 20.28 -9.55 0.79
CA PHE A 55 21.41 -10.36 0.33
C PHE A 55 22.29 -10.79 1.49
N ASP A 56 22.44 -9.95 2.50
CA ASP A 56 23.25 -10.22 3.68
C ASP A 56 22.35 -10.38 4.89
N PRO A 57 22.16 -11.61 5.40
CA PRO A 57 21.30 -11.85 6.57
C PRO A 57 21.77 -11.15 7.84
N SER A 58 23.05 -10.75 7.91
CA SER A 58 23.61 -10.06 9.07
C SER A 58 23.49 -8.56 8.99
N ALA A 59 23.00 -8.03 7.86
CA ALA A 59 22.81 -6.59 7.68
C ALA A 59 21.72 -6.07 8.62
N PRO A 60 21.75 -4.76 8.97
CA PRO A 60 20.68 -4.17 9.76
C PRO A 60 19.31 -4.34 9.10
N ASP A 61 18.28 -4.54 9.92
CA ASP A 61 16.91 -4.74 9.45
C ASP A 61 16.24 -3.39 9.22
N ASP A 62 16.67 -2.70 8.17
CA ASP A 62 16.22 -1.34 7.84
C ASP A 62 15.58 -1.24 6.45
N VAL A 63 15.12 -2.36 5.90
CA VAL A 63 14.51 -2.40 4.56
C VAL A 63 13.32 -1.43 4.43
N PRO A 64 12.37 -1.38 5.38
CA PRO A 64 11.25 -0.44 5.23
C PRO A 64 11.70 1.02 5.13
N GLU A 65 12.68 1.43 5.91
CA GLU A 65 13.17 2.81 5.90
C GLU A 65 13.86 3.14 4.59
N ARG A 66 14.61 2.19 4.04
CA ARG A 66 15.31 2.38 2.76
C ARG A 66 14.36 2.48 1.58
N LEU A 67 13.16 1.91 1.69
CA LEU A 67 12.17 1.88 0.61
C LEU A 67 11.08 2.93 0.78
N ARG A 68 11.02 3.63 1.90
CA ARG A 68 9.91 4.54 2.24
C ARG A 68 9.71 5.65 1.22
N HIS A 69 10.76 6.09 0.55
CA HIS A 69 10.69 7.17 -0.43
C HIS A 69 10.12 6.75 -1.79
N ILE A 70 9.91 5.47 -2.01
CA ILE A 70 9.41 4.97 -3.30
C ILE A 70 7.89 4.98 -3.27
N GLY A 71 7.28 5.95 -3.98
CA GLY A 71 5.84 6.20 -3.92
C GLY A 71 4.98 5.10 -4.51
N GLU A 72 5.51 4.30 -5.43
CA GLU A 72 4.77 3.19 -6.03
C GLU A 72 4.53 2.04 -5.05
N ILE A 73 5.26 2.01 -3.94
CA ILE A 73 5.04 1.01 -2.88
C ILE A 73 3.88 1.46 -2.03
N GLU A 74 2.78 0.75 -2.16
CA GLU A 74 1.54 1.07 -1.45
C GLU A 74 1.53 0.52 -0.03
N ALA A 75 2.16 -0.63 0.18
CA ALA A 75 2.21 -1.29 1.48
C ALA A 75 3.49 -2.10 1.63
N CYS A 76 3.95 -2.23 2.86
CA CYS A 76 5.12 -3.04 3.22
C CYS A 76 4.73 -3.89 4.41
N TYR A 77 4.77 -5.21 4.24
CA TYR A 77 4.43 -6.17 5.28
C TYR A 77 5.68 -6.87 5.77
N SER A 78 5.91 -6.86 7.08
CA SER A 78 6.89 -7.73 7.71
C SER A 78 6.25 -9.10 7.89
N VAL A 79 6.89 -10.15 7.40
CA VAL A 79 6.28 -11.46 7.37
C VAL A 79 7.17 -12.49 8.05
N ALA A 80 6.53 -13.53 8.59
CA ALA A 80 7.20 -14.68 9.12
C ALA A 80 7.15 -15.79 8.06
N GLY A 81 8.23 -15.93 7.33
CA GLY A 81 8.32 -16.90 6.22
C GLY A 81 9.71 -16.93 5.65
N VAL A 82 9.83 -17.36 4.41
CA VAL A 82 11.12 -17.40 3.71
C VAL A 82 11.62 -15.99 3.44
N GLU A 83 10.72 -15.11 3.03
CA GLU A 83 11.01 -13.70 2.76
C GLU A 83 10.98 -12.90 4.05
N SER A 84 11.68 -11.76 4.06
CA SER A 84 11.63 -10.84 5.20
C SER A 84 10.46 -9.89 5.12
N TYR A 85 10.14 -9.39 3.91
CA TYR A 85 9.06 -8.44 3.69
C TYR A 85 8.34 -8.74 2.39
N ILE A 86 7.07 -8.37 2.33
CA ILE A 86 6.29 -8.40 1.09
C ILE A 86 5.78 -6.98 0.85
N LEU A 87 6.03 -6.48 -0.36
CA LEU A 87 5.60 -5.15 -0.78
C LEU A 87 4.41 -5.28 -1.71
N LYS A 88 3.42 -4.40 -1.55
CA LYS A 88 2.35 -4.25 -2.51
C LYS A 88 2.63 -2.99 -3.32
N VAL A 89 2.72 -3.11 -4.63
CA VAL A 89 3.06 -2.00 -5.52
C VAL A 89 2.03 -1.86 -6.63
N ARG A 90 1.92 -0.64 -7.14
CA ARG A 90 1.09 -0.35 -8.31
C ARG A 90 1.91 0.41 -9.32
N THR A 91 1.80 -0.01 -10.59
CA THR A 91 2.51 0.63 -11.69
C THR A 91 1.59 0.73 -12.92
N SER A 92 2.01 1.52 -13.90
CA SER A 92 1.23 1.73 -15.11
C SER A 92 1.44 0.63 -16.15
N THR A 93 2.65 0.07 -16.26
CA THR A 93 3.02 -0.88 -17.29
C THR A 93 4.00 -1.91 -16.76
N PRO A 94 4.17 -3.05 -17.48
CA PRO A 94 5.23 -4.00 -17.12
C PRO A 94 6.63 -3.39 -17.14
N GLY A 95 6.91 -2.47 -18.08
CA GLY A 95 8.19 -1.77 -18.12
C GLY A 95 8.42 -0.90 -16.88
N ALA A 96 7.37 -0.22 -16.40
CA ALA A 96 7.45 0.56 -15.17
C ALA A 96 7.69 -0.34 -13.96
N LEU A 97 7.14 -1.55 -13.95
CA LEU A 97 7.40 -2.53 -12.91
C LEU A 97 8.86 -2.98 -12.92
N GLU A 98 9.41 -3.22 -14.10
CA GLU A 98 10.82 -3.59 -14.24
C GLU A 98 11.74 -2.51 -13.66
N ASP A 99 11.46 -1.24 -13.99
CA ASP A 99 12.22 -0.11 -13.46
C ASP A 99 12.09 -0.01 -11.94
N LEU A 100 10.88 -0.23 -11.42
CA LEU A 100 10.62 -0.20 -9.98
C LEU A 100 11.42 -1.30 -9.27
N LEU A 101 11.44 -2.51 -9.83
CA LEU A 101 12.22 -3.62 -9.25
C LEU A 101 13.70 -3.28 -9.16
N ALA A 102 14.26 -2.64 -10.19
CA ALA A 102 15.65 -2.22 -10.17
C ALA A 102 15.90 -1.19 -9.06
N ARG A 103 15.00 -0.23 -8.88
CA ARG A 103 15.12 0.77 -7.80
C ARG A 103 15.04 0.13 -6.42
N ILE A 104 14.15 -0.83 -6.24
CA ILE A 104 14.01 -1.54 -4.97
C ILE A 104 15.29 -2.31 -4.64
N ARG A 105 15.80 -3.07 -5.59
CA ARG A 105 17.03 -3.86 -5.38
C ARG A 105 18.21 -2.98 -5.03
N THR A 106 18.33 -1.82 -5.69
CA THR A 106 19.42 -0.89 -5.43
C THR A 106 19.26 -0.20 -4.08
N ALA A 107 18.05 0.25 -3.76
CA ALA A 107 17.82 1.05 -2.55
C ALA A 107 17.99 0.22 -1.27
N ALA A 108 17.60 -1.03 -1.28
CA ALA A 108 17.56 -1.87 -0.07
C ALA A 108 18.55 -3.03 -0.07
N SER A 109 19.32 -3.23 -1.14
CA SER A 109 20.26 -4.35 -1.27
C SER A 109 19.56 -5.69 -1.00
N VAL A 110 18.52 -5.96 -1.77
CA VAL A 110 17.67 -7.15 -1.61
C VAL A 110 17.54 -7.91 -2.92
N SER A 111 17.24 -9.21 -2.79
CA SER A 111 16.71 -9.99 -3.90
C SER A 111 15.19 -9.87 -3.90
N THR A 112 14.58 -9.98 -5.07
CA THR A 112 13.13 -9.81 -5.23
C THR A 112 12.50 -11.01 -5.92
N ARG A 113 11.30 -11.36 -5.50
CA ARG A 113 10.44 -12.32 -6.19
C ARG A 113 9.09 -11.63 -6.41
N THR A 114 8.69 -11.51 -7.67
CA THR A 114 7.51 -10.74 -8.05
C THR A 114 6.36 -11.65 -8.41
N THR A 115 5.18 -11.36 -7.88
CA THR A 115 3.93 -12.02 -8.24
C THR A 115 2.97 -10.94 -8.76
N VAL A 116 2.53 -11.06 -10.00
CA VAL A 116 1.60 -10.10 -10.59
C VAL A 116 0.18 -10.50 -10.24
N VAL A 117 -0.61 -9.53 -9.75
CA VAL A 117 -2.02 -9.74 -9.46
C VAL A 117 -2.80 -9.65 -10.77
N LEU A 118 -3.48 -10.73 -11.14
CA LEU A 118 -4.27 -10.77 -12.37
C LEU A 118 -5.65 -10.14 -12.19
N SER A 119 -6.26 -10.37 -11.04
CA SER A 119 -7.55 -9.79 -10.70
C SER A 119 -7.69 -9.75 -9.19
N THR A 120 -8.56 -8.88 -8.71
CA THR A 120 -8.85 -8.76 -7.27
C THR A 120 -10.33 -9.01 -7.07
N PRO A 121 -10.74 -10.28 -6.85
CA PRO A 121 -12.16 -10.59 -6.67
C PRO A 121 -12.82 -9.80 -5.53
N TRP A 122 -12.10 -9.56 -4.46
CA TRP A 122 -12.54 -8.68 -3.39
C TRP A 122 -11.36 -8.30 -2.52
N GLU A 123 -11.47 -7.14 -1.87
CA GLU A 123 -10.42 -6.56 -1.04
C GLU A 123 -11.06 -5.60 -0.05
N GLY A 124 -10.35 -5.31 1.04
CA GLY A 124 -10.79 -4.29 1.99
C GLY A 124 -11.99 -4.69 2.82
N ARG A 125 -12.32 -5.99 2.92
CA ARG A 125 -13.43 -6.46 3.75
C ARG A 125 -13.08 -6.35 5.22
N SER A 126 -14.10 -6.01 6.01
CA SER A 126 -13.97 -6.02 7.47
C SER A 126 -13.63 -7.42 7.96
N SER A 127 -12.90 -7.50 9.08
CA SER A 127 -12.69 -8.77 9.75
C SER A 127 -14.02 -9.37 10.21
N ALA A 128 -14.05 -10.68 10.46
CA ALA A 128 -15.26 -11.35 10.93
C ALA A 128 -15.81 -10.74 12.22
N ALA A 129 -14.91 -10.24 13.10
CA ALA A 129 -15.32 -9.63 14.38
C ALA A 129 -16.01 -8.28 14.19
N GLU A 130 -15.80 -7.60 13.08
CA GLU A 130 -16.35 -6.28 12.78
C GLU A 130 -17.59 -6.34 11.90
N ARG A 131 -17.90 -7.51 11.34
CA ARG A 131 -19.06 -7.66 10.47
C ARG A 131 -20.34 -7.62 11.28
N PRO A 132 -21.41 -6.96 10.77
CA PRO A 132 -22.70 -7.04 11.41
C PRO A 132 -23.19 -8.48 11.45
N PRO A 133 -23.94 -8.87 12.49
CA PRO A 133 -24.53 -10.21 12.53
C PRO A 133 -25.47 -10.37 11.34
N LYS A 134 -25.48 -11.58 10.77
CA LYS A 134 -26.45 -11.89 9.72
C LYS A 134 -27.84 -11.93 10.31
N ALA A 135 -28.75 -11.28 9.62
CA ALA A 135 -30.16 -11.28 10.04
C ALA A 135 -30.76 -12.68 9.91
#